data_e46461860655f2b4ff385fb5ab465d8f
#
_entry.id   e46461860655f2b4ff385fb5ab465d8f
#
_cell.length_a   1.000
_cell.length_b   1.000
_cell.length_c   1.000
_cell.angle_alpha   90.00
_cell.angle_beta   90.00
_cell.angle_gamma   90.00
#
_symmetry.space_group_name_H-M   'P 1'
#
loop_
_entity.id
_entity.type
_entity.pdbx_description
1 polymer ?
#
loop_
_entity_poly.entity_id
_entity_poly.type
_entity_poly.pdbx_seq_one_letter_code
_entity_poly.pdbx_strand_id
1 'polypeptide(L)'
;MLLVNDGTLPLNLQTTQRLAVVGELARTPRYQGAGSSAVNPTRVVSGLEALTRRAETFGATVQFAPGYTLDAAPSKPELLVEARNAASTADVVVLFLGLPGQYEAEGRDRTSIDLPDDQIALLQALAGMDAPTVVALSNGSAVTTASWRQSVSAIVEFWLTGQAHGDTIADVLLGDVNPSGKLAETIAVQLPIPRRFSTSPASTATSGTARASTSATATTTRDPSEWTIPSATAFPTRPSSTPIPW
;
A
#
# COMPACT_ATOMS: atom_id res chain seq x y z
N MET A 1 1.59 5.62 -6.93
CA MET A 1 1.27 4.98 -8.25
C MET A 1 -0.10 4.36 -8.19
N LEU A 2 -0.96 4.59 -9.19
CA LEU A 2 -2.28 3.94 -9.26
C LEU A 2 -2.13 2.55 -9.88
N LEU A 3 -2.51 1.50 -9.16
CA LEU A 3 -2.42 0.10 -9.62
C LEU A 3 -3.75 -0.42 -10.17
N VAL A 4 -4.85 -0.10 -9.49
CA VAL A 4 -6.22 -0.51 -9.86
C VAL A 4 -7.15 0.68 -9.63
N ASN A 5 -8.13 0.87 -10.49
CA ASN A 5 -9.21 1.84 -10.30
C ASN A 5 -10.39 1.46 -11.21
N ASP A 6 -11.54 1.22 -10.62
CA ASP A 6 -12.80 0.97 -11.31
C ASP A 6 -13.58 2.25 -11.67
N GLY A 7 -13.00 3.41 -11.34
CA GLY A 7 -13.62 4.73 -11.48
C GLY A 7 -13.98 5.39 -10.15
N THR A 8 -13.73 4.73 -9.03
CA THR A 8 -13.96 5.29 -7.68
C THR A 8 -13.04 6.48 -7.38
N LEU A 9 -11.79 6.44 -7.85
CA LEU A 9 -10.86 7.57 -7.72
C LEU A 9 -10.89 8.48 -8.95
N PRO A 10 -10.74 9.81 -8.74
CA PRO A 10 -10.54 10.51 -7.47
C PRO A 10 -11.81 10.61 -6.64
N LEU A 11 -11.67 10.60 -5.31
CA LEU A 11 -12.79 10.78 -4.38
C LEU A 11 -13.34 12.20 -4.49
N ASN A 12 -14.67 12.32 -4.49
CA ASN A 12 -15.35 13.61 -4.51
C ASN A 12 -15.99 13.89 -3.15
N LEU A 13 -15.34 14.70 -2.32
CA LEU A 13 -15.85 15.08 -1.00
C LEU A 13 -17.09 15.98 -1.03
N GLN A 14 -17.49 16.50 -2.19
CA GLN A 14 -18.77 17.21 -2.32
C GLN A 14 -19.97 16.25 -2.29
N THR A 15 -19.75 15.01 -2.71
CA THR A 15 -20.78 13.96 -2.73
C THR A 15 -20.56 12.89 -1.66
N THR A 16 -19.33 12.70 -1.20
CA THR A 16 -18.96 11.78 -0.11
C THR A 16 -19.16 12.51 1.22
N GLN A 17 -20.16 12.10 1.98
CA GLN A 17 -20.51 12.73 3.26
C GLN A 17 -19.86 12.02 4.45
N ARG A 18 -19.63 10.70 4.32
CA ARG A 18 -19.14 9.84 5.38
C ARG A 18 -17.98 9.00 4.84
N LEU A 19 -16.80 9.28 5.32
CA LEU A 19 -15.57 8.59 4.96
C LEU A 19 -15.15 7.66 6.11
N ALA A 20 -15.08 6.36 5.87
CA ALA A 20 -14.41 5.45 6.80
C ALA A 20 -12.92 5.39 6.47
N VAL A 21 -12.09 5.75 7.43
CA VAL A 21 -10.63 5.59 7.36
C VAL A 21 -10.27 4.39 8.24
N VAL A 22 -9.83 3.31 7.61
CA VAL A 22 -9.59 2.03 8.28
C VAL A 22 -8.13 1.62 8.15
N GLY A 23 -7.59 1.02 9.20
CA GLY A 23 -6.21 0.56 9.26
C GLY A 23 -5.33 1.40 10.18
N GLU A 24 -4.56 0.73 11.07
CA GLU A 24 -3.69 1.42 12.02
C GLU A 24 -2.62 2.30 11.34
N LEU A 25 -2.17 1.92 10.14
CA LEU A 25 -1.24 2.73 9.35
C LEU A 25 -1.80 4.10 8.92
N ALA A 26 -3.12 4.31 8.99
CA ALA A 26 -3.71 5.63 8.77
C ALA A 26 -3.32 6.63 9.87
N ARG A 27 -3.23 6.14 11.12
CA ARG A 27 -2.90 6.94 12.32
C ARG A 27 -1.41 6.91 12.62
N THR A 28 -0.78 5.73 12.47
CA THR A 28 0.65 5.49 12.73
C THR A 28 1.34 5.16 11.40
N PRO A 29 1.74 6.18 10.61
CA PRO A 29 2.13 5.99 9.22
C PRO A 29 3.47 5.27 9.06
N ARG A 30 3.56 4.41 8.06
CA ARG A 30 4.81 3.87 7.56
C ARG A 30 5.38 4.80 6.49
N TYR A 31 6.14 5.80 6.89
CA TYR A 31 6.59 6.90 6.01
C TYR A 31 8.08 6.82 5.61
N GLN A 32 8.88 5.99 6.28
CA GLN A 32 10.31 5.85 6.03
C GLN A 32 10.77 4.41 6.24
N GLY A 33 12.00 4.11 5.80
CA GLY A 33 12.69 2.86 6.08
C GLY A 33 12.89 2.62 7.58
N ALA A 34 13.38 1.44 7.93
CA ALA A 34 13.72 1.07 9.30
C ALA A 34 15.23 0.96 9.48
N GLY A 35 15.68 0.81 10.74
CA GLY A 35 17.08 0.62 11.07
C GLY A 35 17.93 1.87 10.81
N SER A 36 19.07 1.70 10.18
CA SER A 36 20.06 2.76 9.93
C SER A 36 19.57 3.89 9.04
N SER A 37 18.52 3.67 8.26
CA SER A 37 17.91 4.69 7.40
C SER A 37 16.91 5.60 8.12
N ALA A 38 16.58 5.31 9.38
CA ALA A 38 15.61 6.09 10.14
C ALA A 38 16.15 7.47 10.47
N VAL A 39 15.36 8.51 10.21
CA VAL A 39 15.63 9.90 10.58
C VAL A 39 14.54 10.40 11.54
N ASN A 40 14.88 11.39 12.35
CA ASN A 40 13.92 12.05 13.23
C ASN A 40 13.29 13.23 12.49
N PRO A 41 12.09 13.10 11.94
CA PRO A 41 11.44 14.19 11.23
C PRO A 41 10.98 15.27 12.22
N THR A 42 10.94 16.51 11.76
CA THR A 42 10.39 17.62 12.56
C THR A 42 8.88 17.50 12.75
N ARG A 43 8.21 16.90 11.78
CA ARG A 43 6.76 16.62 11.79
C ARG A 43 6.45 15.46 10.84
N VAL A 44 5.48 14.64 11.21
CA VAL A 44 4.88 13.63 10.32
C VAL A 44 3.38 13.89 10.28
N VAL A 45 2.84 14.04 9.07
CA VAL A 45 1.40 14.13 8.87
C VAL A 45 0.87 12.72 8.57
N SER A 46 -0.08 12.24 9.38
CA SER A 46 -0.72 10.95 9.16
C SER A 46 -1.83 11.02 8.09
N GLY A 47 -2.14 9.88 7.48
CA GLY A 47 -3.24 9.80 6.51
C GLY A 47 -4.59 10.18 7.15
N LEU A 48 -4.82 9.75 8.40
CA LEU A 48 -6.01 10.09 9.16
C LEU A 48 -6.12 11.61 9.38
N GLU A 49 -5.02 12.26 9.83
CA GLU A 49 -4.99 13.72 10.04
C GLU A 49 -5.31 14.47 8.75
N ALA A 50 -4.64 14.10 7.65
CA ALA A 50 -4.81 14.78 6.38
C ALA A 50 -6.23 14.62 5.80
N LEU A 51 -6.76 13.39 5.79
CA LEU A 51 -8.10 13.12 5.27
C LEU A 51 -9.19 13.78 6.14
N THR A 52 -9.03 13.77 7.48
CA THR A 52 -9.96 14.46 8.38
C THR A 52 -10.01 15.96 8.08
N ARG A 53 -8.85 16.61 8.03
CA ARG A 53 -8.75 18.04 7.71
C ARG A 53 -9.39 18.39 6.37
N ARG A 54 -9.18 17.54 5.35
CA ARG A 54 -9.75 17.75 4.02
C ARG A 54 -11.27 17.51 4.02
N ALA A 55 -11.76 16.46 4.68
CA ALA A 55 -13.18 16.17 4.79
C ALA A 55 -13.96 17.30 5.49
N GLU A 56 -13.43 17.84 6.58
CA GLU A 56 -14.01 18.97 7.32
C GLU A 56 -14.23 20.20 6.43
N THR A 57 -13.31 20.46 5.49
CA THR A 57 -13.44 21.61 4.56
C THR A 57 -14.69 21.50 3.67
N PHE A 58 -15.17 20.27 3.42
CA PHE A 58 -16.35 20.00 2.62
C PHE A 58 -17.58 19.60 3.45
N GLY A 59 -17.49 19.66 4.79
CA GLY A 59 -18.57 19.26 5.69
C GLY A 59 -18.79 17.74 5.76
N ALA A 60 -17.87 16.95 5.23
CA ALA A 60 -17.87 15.50 5.35
C ALA A 60 -17.30 15.04 6.70
N THR A 61 -17.75 13.89 7.16
CA THR A 61 -17.29 13.29 8.43
C THR A 61 -16.34 12.13 8.17
N VAL A 62 -15.37 11.96 9.07
CA VAL A 62 -14.43 10.84 9.04
C VAL A 62 -14.65 9.97 10.27
N GLN A 63 -14.88 8.68 10.06
CA GLN A 63 -14.90 7.66 11.09
C GLN A 63 -13.64 6.80 10.96
N PHE A 64 -12.86 6.74 12.03
CA PHE A 64 -11.63 5.92 12.08
C PHE A 64 -11.88 4.59 12.79
N ALA A 65 -11.29 3.51 12.26
CA ALA A 65 -11.18 2.21 12.91
C ALA A 65 -9.79 1.61 12.66
N PRO A 66 -9.07 1.15 13.68
CA PRO A 66 -7.71 0.62 13.50
C PRO A 66 -7.67 -0.68 12.70
N GLY A 67 -8.66 -1.57 12.87
CA GLY A 67 -8.80 -2.82 12.13
C GLY A 67 -7.75 -3.89 12.44
N TYR A 68 -6.53 -3.50 12.76
CA TYR A 68 -5.41 -4.35 13.15
C TYR A 68 -4.42 -3.57 14.03
N THR A 69 -3.42 -4.27 14.60
CA THR A 69 -2.32 -3.68 15.36
C THR A 69 -1.00 -3.76 14.56
N LEU A 70 0.00 -2.93 14.94
CA LEU A 70 1.32 -2.93 14.28
C LEU A 70 2.36 -3.81 14.99
N ASP A 71 2.01 -4.37 16.14
CA ASP A 71 2.86 -5.31 16.86
C ASP A 71 2.82 -6.72 16.24
N ALA A 72 3.70 -7.59 16.72
CA ALA A 72 3.76 -8.97 16.21
C ALA A 72 2.67 -9.89 16.81
N ALA A 73 1.85 -9.37 17.72
CA ALA A 73 0.76 -10.15 18.30
C ALA A 73 -0.46 -10.17 17.36
N PRO A 74 -1.21 -11.26 17.30
CA PRO A 74 -2.44 -11.31 16.51
C PRO A 74 -3.42 -10.21 16.96
N SER A 75 -3.99 -9.50 15.97
CA SER A 75 -4.97 -8.45 16.24
C SER A 75 -6.23 -9.03 16.91
N LYS A 76 -6.81 -8.26 17.82
CA LYS A 76 -8.04 -8.66 18.52
C LYS A 76 -9.22 -8.70 17.55
N PRO A 77 -10.11 -9.72 17.63
CA PRO A 77 -11.29 -9.81 16.75
C PRO A 77 -12.22 -8.60 16.82
N GLU A 78 -12.26 -7.90 17.95
CA GLU A 78 -13.07 -6.69 18.16
C GLU A 78 -12.70 -5.58 17.17
N LEU A 79 -11.42 -5.49 16.76
CA LEU A 79 -10.95 -4.51 15.78
C LEU A 79 -11.57 -4.72 14.38
N LEU A 80 -11.81 -5.97 14.00
CA LEU A 80 -12.51 -6.29 12.75
C LEU A 80 -13.98 -5.89 12.81
N VAL A 81 -14.63 -6.09 13.97
CA VAL A 81 -16.03 -5.66 14.18
C VAL A 81 -16.13 -4.14 14.12
N GLU A 82 -15.22 -3.42 14.76
CA GLU A 82 -15.16 -1.96 14.71
C GLU A 82 -14.97 -1.45 13.27
N ALA A 83 -14.04 -2.05 12.52
CA ALA A 83 -13.79 -1.72 11.13
C ALA A 83 -15.03 -1.95 10.24
N ARG A 84 -15.72 -3.08 10.42
CA ARG A 84 -16.97 -3.37 9.70
C ARG A 84 -18.07 -2.38 10.03
N ASN A 85 -18.21 -2.00 11.30
CA ASN A 85 -19.21 -1.01 11.72
C ASN A 85 -18.91 0.36 11.10
N ALA A 86 -17.67 0.80 11.07
CA ALA A 86 -17.28 2.03 10.40
C ALA A 86 -17.59 1.99 8.89
N ALA A 87 -17.24 0.87 8.23
CA ALA A 87 -17.47 0.69 6.80
C ALA A 87 -18.97 0.61 6.43
N SER A 88 -19.80 0.01 7.29
CA SER A 88 -21.24 -0.21 7.01
C SER A 88 -22.04 1.09 6.91
N THR A 89 -21.56 2.17 7.49
CA THR A 89 -22.22 3.48 7.48
C THR A 89 -21.55 4.48 6.56
N ALA A 90 -20.44 4.11 5.93
CA ALA A 90 -19.65 4.99 5.09
C ALA A 90 -20.15 5.00 3.64
N ASP A 91 -19.92 6.13 2.96
CA ASP A 91 -20.13 6.25 1.53
C ASP A 91 -18.90 5.74 0.74
N VAL A 92 -17.72 5.74 1.37
CA VAL A 92 -16.47 5.17 0.86
C VAL A 92 -15.56 4.76 2.01
N VAL A 93 -14.78 3.70 1.81
CA VAL A 93 -13.76 3.22 2.74
C VAL A 93 -12.38 3.53 2.16
N VAL A 94 -11.52 4.21 2.92
CA VAL A 94 -10.09 4.31 2.64
C VAL A 94 -9.35 3.38 3.60
N LEU A 95 -8.83 2.29 3.06
CA LEU A 95 -8.18 1.23 3.80
C LEU A 95 -6.66 1.37 3.69
N PHE A 96 -6.01 1.65 4.80
CA PHE A 96 -4.56 1.76 4.89
C PHE A 96 -3.95 0.41 5.20
N LEU A 97 -3.09 -0.08 4.32
CA LEU A 97 -2.37 -1.34 4.44
C LEU A 97 -0.89 -1.15 4.13
N GLY A 98 -0.08 -2.12 4.48
CA GLY A 98 1.35 -2.06 4.19
C GLY A 98 2.18 -2.91 5.12
N LEU A 99 3.48 -2.73 5.06
CA LEU A 99 4.43 -3.50 5.84
C LEU A 99 4.94 -2.70 7.05
N PRO A 100 4.57 -3.07 8.29
CA PRO A 100 5.21 -2.53 9.49
C PRO A 100 6.73 -2.71 9.47
N GLY A 101 7.47 -1.84 10.15
CA GLY A 101 8.94 -1.79 10.11
C GLY A 101 9.63 -3.10 10.44
N GLN A 102 9.04 -3.97 11.28
CA GLN A 102 9.59 -5.28 11.62
C GLN A 102 9.59 -6.27 10.46
N TYR A 103 8.77 -6.05 9.41
CA TYR A 103 8.77 -6.88 8.20
C TYR A 103 9.83 -6.49 7.19
N GLU A 104 10.36 -5.27 7.30
CA GLU A 104 11.31 -4.67 6.36
C GLU A 104 12.50 -4.06 7.12
N ALA A 105 13.24 -4.90 7.85
CA ALA A 105 14.42 -4.49 8.58
C ALA A 105 15.69 -5.01 7.91
N GLU A 106 16.76 -4.21 7.97
CA GLU A 106 18.10 -4.63 7.53
C GLU A 106 18.52 -5.92 8.26
N GLY A 107 19.08 -6.87 7.51
CA GLY A 107 19.51 -8.16 8.06
C GLY A 107 18.39 -9.18 8.29
N ARG A 108 17.18 -8.91 7.84
CA ARG A 108 16.05 -9.85 7.92
C ARG A 108 15.41 -10.02 6.54
N ASP A 109 15.49 -11.24 6.00
CA ASP A 109 14.82 -11.60 4.75
C ASP A 109 13.35 -11.91 5.00
N ARG A 110 12.48 -11.43 4.09
CA ARG A 110 11.06 -11.79 4.09
C ARG A 110 10.87 -13.20 3.54
N THR A 111 10.00 -13.96 4.19
CA THR A 111 9.61 -15.31 3.77
C THR A 111 8.34 -15.32 2.90
N SER A 112 7.60 -14.22 2.86
CA SER A 112 6.42 -14.00 2.01
C SER A 112 6.43 -12.60 1.45
N ILE A 113 5.77 -12.41 0.29
CA ILE A 113 5.44 -11.11 -0.27
C ILE A 113 3.98 -10.71 0.00
N ASP A 114 3.26 -11.49 0.79
CA ASP A 114 1.91 -11.15 1.22
C ASP A 114 1.92 -10.03 2.27
N LEU A 115 0.77 -9.38 2.43
CA LEU A 115 0.50 -8.55 3.60
C LEU A 115 0.46 -9.42 4.88
N PRO A 116 0.66 -8.83 6.07
CA PRO A 116 0.41 -9.51 7.34
C PRO A 116 -0.99 -10.15 7.40
N ASP A 117 -1.09 -11.31 8.05
CA ASP A 117 -2.33 -12.12 8.09
C ASP A 117 -3.53 -11.36 8.64
N ASP A 118 -3.34 -10.48 9.62
CA ASP A 118 -4.40 -9.65 10.19
C ASP A 118 -4.90 -8.57 9.22
N GLN A 119 -4.04 -8.05 8.35
CA GLN A 119 -4.46 -7.15 7.27
C GLN A 119 -5.21 -7.91 6.17
N ILE A 120 -4.82 -9.14 5.88
CA ILE A 120 -5.59 -10.02 4.98
C ILE A 120 -6.96 -10.36 5.59
N ALA A 121 -7.02 -10.65 6.89
CA ALA A 121 -8.28 -10.88 7.59
C ALA A 121 -9.20 -9.64 7.55
N LEU A 122 -8.63 -8.44 7.67
CA LEU A 122 -9.38 -7.18 7.54
C LEU A 122 -9.93 -7.00 6.12
N LEU A 123 -9.13 -7.25 5.08
CA LEU A 123 -9.59 -7.22 3.68
C LEU A 123 -10.77 -8.19 3.47
N GLN A 124 -10.67 -9.40 3.99
CA GLN A 124 -11.74 -10.40 3.91
C GLN A 124 -12.99 -9.96 4.68
N ALA A 125 -12.82 -9.32 5.84
CA ALA A 125 -13.93 -8.82 6.65
C ALA A 125 -14.70 -7.67 5.98
N LEU A 126 -14.04 -6.87 5.15
CA LEU A 126 -14.62 -5.76 4.39
C LEU A 126 -15.10 -6.18 2.99
N ALA A 127 -14.70 -7.34 2.50
CA ALA A 127 -15.09 -7.82 1.18
C ALA A 127 -16.62 -7.98 1.08
N GLY A 128 -17.19 -7.51 -0.03
CA GLY A 128 -18.64 -7.59 -0.30
C GLY A 128 -19.51 -6.58 0.47
N MET A 129 -18.91 -5.60 1.14
CA MET A 129 -19.65 -4.46 1.69
C MET A 129 -20.03 -3.50 0.56
N ASP A 130 -21.14 -2.76 0.74
CA ASP A 130 -21.70 -1.86 -0.30
C ASP A 130 -20.79 -0.66 -0.60
N ALA A 131 -20.09 -0.15 0.42
CA ALA A 131 -19.21 0.99 0.25
C ALA A 131 -17.95 0.61 -0.56
N PRO A 132 -17.62 1.34 -1.65
CA PRO A 132 -16.41 1.11 -2.41
C PRO A 132 -15.17 1.25 -1.51
N THR A 133 -14.23 0.33 -1.64
CA THR A 133 -13.01 0.30 -0.84
C THR A 133 -11.81 0.71 -1.67
N VAL A 134 -11.14 1.76 -1.25
CA VAL A 134 -9.88 2.26 -1.82
C VAL A 134 -8.72 1.89 -0.90
N VAL A 135 -7.74 1.18 -1.41
CA VAL A 135 -6.56 0.77 -0.63
C VAL A 135 -5.41 1.74 -0.86
N ALA A 136 -4.88 2.29 0.23
CA ALA A 136 -3.62 3.04 0.28
C ALA A 136 -2.52 2.13 0.83
N LEU A 137 -1.61 1.67 -0.04
CA LEU A 137 -0.47 0.82 0.34
C LEU A 137 0.73 1.65 0.75
N SER A 138 1.39 1.26 1.86
CA SER A 138 2.61 1.89 2.38
C SER A 138 3.62 0.82 2.78
N ASN A 139 4.56 0.53 1.90
CA ASN A 139 5.58 -0.51 2.04
C ASN A 139 6.88 -0.07 1.36
N GLY A 140 8.00 -0.60 1.78
CA GLY A 140 9.32 -0.31 1.18
C GLY A 140 9.74 -1.35 0.14
N SER A 141 9.07 -2.51 0.10
CA SER A 141 9.33 -3.60 -0.86
C SER A 141 8.03 -4.17 -1.41
N ALA A 142 8.09 -4.90 -2.51
CA ALA A 142 6.92 -5.42 -3.21
C ALA A 142 5.97 -6.23 -2.31
N VAL A 143 4.67 -6.00 -2.47
CA VAL A 143 3.58 -6.74 -1.84
C VAL A 143 2.67 -7.28 -2.93
N THR A 144 2.34 -8.59 -2.88
CA THR A 144 1.38 -9.15 -3.83
C THR A 144 -0.04 -8.70 -3.51
N THR A 145 -0.75 -8.36 -4.58
CA THR A 145 -2.18 -7.99 -4.51
C THR A 145 -3.08 -9.07 -5.13
N ALA A 146 -2.48 -10.15 -5.64
CA ALA A 146 -3.15 -11.12 -6.50
C ALA A 146 -4.38 -11.77 -5.84
N SER A 147 -4.31 -12.08 -4.55
CA SER A 147 -5.38 -12.78 -3.81
C SER A 147 -6.57 -11.90 -3.42
N TRP A 148 -6.41 -10.56 -3.41
CA TRP A 148 -7.43 -9.65 -2.89
C TRP A 148 -7.77 -8.44 -3.78
N ARG A 149 -6.99 -8.19 -4.84
CA ARG A 149 -7.19 -7.01 -5.70
C ARG A 149 -8.57 -6.90 -6.33
N GLN A 150 -9.28 -8.02 -6.50
CA GLN A 150 -10.62 -8.04 -7.09
C GLN A 150 -11.73 -7.71 -6.08
N SER A 151 -11.40 -7.66 -4.78
CA SER A 151 -12.35 -7.33 -3.73
C SER A 151 -12.37 -5.85 -3.36
N VAL A 152 -11.59 -5.02 -4.06
CA VAL A 152 -11.47 -3.58 -3.79
C VAL A 152 -11.64 -2.76 -5.07
N SER A 153 -12.10 -1.53 -4.91
CA SER A 153 -12.42 -0.61 -6.02
C SER A 153 -11.17 0.07 -6.60
N ALA A 154 -10.21 0.42 -5.74
CA ALA A 154 -8.96 1.02 -6.20
C ALA A 154 -7.80 0.65 -5.29
N ILE A 155 -6.59 0.63 -5.87
CA ILE A 155 -5.33 0.39 -5.15
C ILE A 155 -4.33 1.45 -5.58
N VAL A 156 -3.81 2.20 -4.61
CA VAL A 156 -2.74 3.17 -4.82
C VAL A 156 -1.52 2.77 -4.00
N GLU A 157 -0.40 2.58 -4.68
CA GLU A 157 0.89 2.32 -4.05
C GLU A 157 1.59 3.65 -3.75
N PHE A 158 1.82 3.93 -2.47
CA PHE A 158 2.47 5.15 -2.00
C PHE A 158 3.92 4.93 -1.63
N TRP A 159 4.36 3.71 -1.43
CA TRP A 159 5.69 3.42 -0.91
C TRP A 159 5.94 4.13 0.43
N LEU A 160 7.14 4.70 0.59
CA LEU A 160 7.55 5.46 1.78
C LEU A 160 7.69 6.94 1.40
N THR A 161 6.68 7.74 1.70
CA THR A 161 6.53 9.12 1.19
C THR A 161 7.13 10.21 2.08
N GLY A 162 7.83 9.83 3.16
CA GLY A 162 8.48 10.80 4.05
C GLY A 162 7.49 11.53 4.97
N GLN A 163 7.90 12.66 5.51
CA GLN A 163 7.15 13.38 6.54
C GLN A 163 5.81 13.96 6.07
N ALA A 164 5.65 14.22 4.76
CA ALA A 164 4.41 14.70 4.15
C ALA A 164 3.46 13.54 3.74
N HIS A 165 3.61 12.37 4.35
CA HIS A 165 2.91 11.14 4.01
C HIS A 165 1.41 11.32 3.84
N GLY A 166 0.75 11.87 4.86
CA GLY A 166 -0.71 12.06 4.86
C GLY A 166 -1.17 13.07 3.80
N ASP A 167 -0.47 14.19 3.66
CA ASP A 167 -0.81 15.21 2.65
C ASP A 167 -0.70 14.63 1.24
N THR A 168 0.38 13.90 0.95
CA THR A 168 0.56 13.21 -0.35
C THR A 168 -0.57 12.23 -0.65
N ILE A 169 -1.00 11.45 0.36
CA ILE A 169 -2.10 10.51 0.20
C ILE A 169 -3.41 11.25 -0.09
N ALA A 170 -3.73 12.28 0.70
CA ALA A 170 -4.94 13.06 0.52
C ALA A 170 -4.99 13.71 -0.87
N ASP A 171 -3.91 14.36 -1.30
CA ASP A 171 -3.82 15.05 -2.60
C ASP A 171 -4.05 14.08 -3.78
N VAL A 172 -3.47 12.87 -3.69
CA VAL A 172 -3.67 11.85 -4.73
C VAL A 172 -5.07 11.28 -4.70
N LEU A 173 -5.60 10.91 -3.52
CA LEU A 173 -6.92 10.29 -3.42
C LEU A 173 -8.05 11.27 -3.81
N LEU A 174 -7.88 12.56 -3.54
CA LEU A 174 -8.85 13.60 -3.86
C LEU A 174 -8.67 14.20 -5.28
N GLY A 175 -7.61 13.80 -5.99
CA GLY A 175 -7.35 14.21 -7.37
C GLY A 175 -6.72 15.59 -7.53
N ASP A 176 -6.17 16.19 -6.48
CA ASP A 176 -5.41 17.43 -6.57
C ASP A 176 -4.07 17.18 -7.30
N VAL A 177 -3.54 15.98 -7.15
CA VAL A 177 -2.33 15.51 -7.83
C VAL A 177 -2.59 14.22 -8.59
N ASN A 178 -2.26 14.20 -9.88
CA ASN A 178 -2.34 12.99 -10.70
C ASN A 178 -1.22 12.00 -10.33
N PRO A 179 -1.52 10.72 -10.00
CA PRO A 179 -0.52 9.70 -9.71
C PRO A 179 0.24 9.26 -10.96
N SER A 180 1.18 10.07 -11.41
CA SER A 180 1.95 9.89 -12.66
C SER A 180 3.07 8.83 -12.56
N GLY A 181 3.44 8.39 -11.35
CA GLY A 181 4.47 7.38 -11.14
C GLY A 181 4.13 6.04 -11.80
N LYS A 182 5.14 5.35 -12.34
CA LYS A 182 5.05 4.03 -12.95
C LYS A 182 5.83 3.02 -12.12
N LEU A 183 5.38 1.75 -12.08
CA LEU A 183 6.16 0.69 -11.46
C LEU A 183 7.46 0.47 -12.23
N ALA A 184 8.57 0.42 -11.49
CA ALA A 184 9.89 0.09 -12.04
C ALA A 184 10.13 -1.42 -12.12
N GLU A 185 9.25 -2.20 -11.50
CA GLU A 185 9.33 -3.66 -11.43
C GLU A 185 7.95 -4.30 -11.63
N THR A 186 7.94 -5.59 -11.90
CA THR A 186 6.71 -6.39 -11.91
C THR A 186 6.52 -7.02 -10.54
N ILE A 187 5.36 -6.82 -9.94
CA ILE A 187 5.00 -7.46 -8.67
C ILE A 187 4.60 -8.91 -8.96
N ALA A 188 5.36 -9.87 -8.40
CA ALA A 188 5.08 -11.29 -8.57
C ALA A 188 3.81 -11.71 -7.81
N VAL A 189 3.10 -12.70 -8.32
CA VAL A 189 1.94 -13.30 -7.64
C VAL A 189 2.36 -14.03 -6.36
N GLN A 190 3.55 -14.64 -6.38
CA GLN A 190 4.15 -15.34 -5.25
C GLN A 190 5.68 -15.29 -5.34
N LEU A 191 6.35 -15.48 -4.22
CA LEU A 191 7.80 -15.60 -4.24
C LEU A 191 8.23 -16.78 -5.13
N PRO A 192 9.22 -16.58 -6.01
CA PRO A 192 9.82 -17.69 -6.74
C PRO A 192 10.37 -18.70 -5.72
N ILE A 193 9.99 -19.97 -5.86
CA ILE A 193 10.62 -21.04 -5.06
C ILE A 193 12.11 -21.01 -5.41
N PRO A 194 13.03 -20.82 -4.42
CA PRO A 194 14.45 -20.84 -4.70
C PRO A 194 14.78 -22.19 -5.35
N ARG A 195 15.13 -22.19 -6.63
CA ARG A 195 15.72 -23.39 -7.20
C ARG A 195 16.99 -23.64 -6.38
N ARG A 196 17.05 -24.75 -5.66
CA ARG A 196 18.32 -25.19 -5.08
C ARG A 196 19.29 -25.23 -6.25
N PHE A 197 20.25 -24.29 -6.25
CA PHE A 197 21.39 -24.45 -7.12
C PHE A 197 22.02 -25.77 -6.69
N SER A 198 21.92 -26.82 -7.51
CA SER A 198 22.71 -27.97 -7.38
C SER A 198 24.15 -27.49 -7.64
N THR A 199 24.87 -27.21 -6.58
CA THR A 199 26.31 -27.01 -6.68
C THR A 199 26.86 -28.32 -7.21
N SER A 200 27.13 -28.38 -8.52
CA SER A 200 28.08 -29.37 -9.02
C SER A 200 29.34 -29.25 -8.19
N PRO A 201 29.93 -30.35 -7.71
CA PRO A 201 31.13 -30.26 -6.89
C PRO A 201 32.18 -29.51 -7.73
N ALA A 202 32.51 -28.30 -7.27
CA ALA A 202 33.55 -27.51 -7.88
C ALA A 202 34.87 -28.31 -7.74
N SER A 203 35.44 -28.65 -8.87
CA SER A 203 36.85 -29.07 -8.94
C SER A 203 37.70 -27.99 -8.26
N THR A 204 38.50 -28.43 -7.32
CA THR A 204 39.51 -27.64 -6.62
C THR A 204 40.33 -26.79 -7.58
N ALA A 205 40.13 -25.48 -7.56
CA ALA A 205 41.00 -24.52 -8.23
C ALA A 205 41.36 -23.40 -7.23
N THR A 206 42.61 -23.26 -7.09
CA THR A 206 43.46 -22.36 -6.32
C THR A 206 43.00 -20.90 -6.29
N SER A 207 43.24 -20.29 -5.12
CA SER A 207 43.14 -18.88 -4.78
C SER A 207 43.37 -17.87 -5.91
N GLY A 208 42.35 -17.10 -6.19
CA GLY A 208 42.43 -15.85 -6.93
C GLY A 208 41.27 -14.97 -6.54
N THR A 209 41.57 -13.80 -5.99
CA THR A 209 40.64 -12.75 -5.64
C THR A 209 39.84 -12.31 -6.87
N ALA A 210 38.64 -12.84 -7.06
CA ALA A 210 37.71 -12.35 -8.09
C ALA A 210 36.61 -11.53 -7.42
N ARG A 211 36.59 -10.23 -7.73
CA ARG A 211 35.41 -9.38 -7.52
C ARG A 211 34.25 -9.97 -8.35
N ALA A 212 33.26 -10.50 -7.70
CA ALA A 212 32.03 -10.92 -8.33
C ALA A 212 31.17 -9.68 -8.60
N SER A 213 31.15 -9.23 -9.83
CA SER A 213 30.06 -8.37 -10.34
C SER A 213 28.92 -9.30 -10.77
N THR A 214 27.95 -9.49 -9.92
CA THR A 214 26.73 -10.26 -10.25
C THR A 214 25.72 -9.33 -10.95
N SER A 215 25.84 -9.23 -12.27
CA SER A 215 24.68 -8.91 -13.10
C SER A 215 23.95 -10.22 -13.39
N ALA A 216 22.98 -10.58 -12.57
CA ALA A 216 22.11 -11.71 -12.84
C ALA A 216 21.06 -11.29 -13.86
N THR A 217 21.37 -11.45 -15.15
CA THR A 217 20.35 -11.45 -16.20
C THR A 217 19.65 -12.81 -16.14
N ALA A 218 18.58 -12.91 -15.36
CA ALA A 218 17.73 -14.09 -15.36
C ALA A 218 16.83 -14.05 -16.61
N THR A 219 17.28 -14.70 -17.66
CA THR A 219 16.39 -15.05 -18.79
C THR A 219 15.51 -16.21 -18.34
N THR A 220 14.33 -15.90 -17.82
CA THR A 220 13.30 -16.92 -17.53
C THR A 220 12.22 -16.80 -18.60
N THR A 221 12.17 -17.78 -19.51
CA THR A 221 10.97 -18.07 -20.27
C THR A 221 9.91 -18.59 -19.30
N ARG A 222 9.02 -17.72 -18.83
CA ARG A 222 7.87 -18.05 -17.98
C ARG A 222 6.59 -17.66 -18.72
N ASP A 223 5.54 -18.44 -18.43
CA ASP A 223 4.18 -18.21 -18.90
C ASP A 223 3.72 -16.78 -18.52
N PRO A 224 3.24 -15.97 -19.49
CA PRO A 224 2.75 -14.61 -19.25
C PRO A 224 1.59 -14.51 -18.27
N SER A 225 0.90 -15.62 -17.96
CA SER A 225 -0.20 -15.66 -17.00
C SER A 225 0.23 -15.55 -15.52
N GLU A 226 1.54 -15.71 -15.24
CA GLU A 226 2.09 -15.60 -13.87
C GLU A 226 2.37 -14.15 -13.42
N TRP A 227 2.15 -13.16 -14.30
CA TRP A 227 2.47 -11.76 -14.02
C TRP A 227 1.20 -10.92 -14.00
N THR A 228 1.01 -10.16 -12.96
CA THR A 228 -0.08 -9.20 -12.87
C THR A 228 0.41 -7.80 -12.54
N ILE A 229 0.16 -6.91 -13.36
CA ILE A 229 -0.53 -5.62 -13.40
C ILE A 229 -0.08 -4.87 -14.65
N PRO A 230 -0.97 -4.58 -15.61
CA PRO A 230 -0.72 -3.57 -16.64
C PRO A 230 -0.63 -2.20 -15.99
N SER A 231 0.26 -1.35 -16.47
CA SER A 231 0.40 0.04 -16.02
C SER A 231 -0.94 0.78 -16.02
N ALA A 232 -1.15 1.53 -14.94
CA ALA A 232 -2.34 2.30 -14.64
C ALA A 232 -3.01 3.00 -15.84
N THR A 233 -4.32 2.86 -15.88
CA THR A 233 -5.20 3.76 -16.65
C THR A 233 -5.06 5.17 -16.09
N ALA A 234 -4.89 6.17 -16.96
CA ALA A 234 -4.77 7.56 -16.54
C ALA A 234 -6.04 8.03 -15.83
N PHE A 235 -5.87 8.81 -14.75
CA PHE A 235 -6.98 9.55 -14.16
C PHE A 235 -7.64 10.45 -15.21
N PRO A 236 -8.96 10.58 -15.23
CA PRO A 236 -9.58 11.70 -15.90
C PRO A 236 -9.10 12.98 -15.23
N THR A 237 -8.41 13.84 -15.97
CA THR A 237 -8.00 15.16 -15.50
C THR A 237 -9.24 15.99 -15.21
N ARG A 238 -9.31 16.53 -14.01
CA ARG A 238 -10.34 17.51 -13.64
C ARG A 238 -10.20 18.72 -14.59
N PRO A 239 -11.28 19.26 -15.18
CA PRO A 239 -11.18 20.49 -15.96
C PRO A 239 -10.68 21.61 -15.04
N SER A 240 -9.66 22.32 -15.49
CA SER A 240 -9.07 23.47 -14.82
C SER A 240 -10.07 24.63 -14.84
N SER A 241 -10.87 24.77 -13.79
CA SER A 241 -11.63 25.99 -13.53
C SER A 241 -12.09 26.03 -12.09
N THR A 242 -11.26 26.49 -11.23
CA THR A 242 -11.49 27.51 -10.19
C THR A 242 -10.21 27.65 -9.34
N PRO A 243 -9.56 28.84 -9.27
CA PRO A 243 -8.49 29.09 -8.33
C PRO A 243 -9.07 29.09 -6.92
N ILE A 244 -8.46 28.33 -6.03
CA ILE A 244 -8.73 28.42 -4.60
C ILE A 244 -8.03 29.69 -4.11
N PRO A 245 -8.69 30.63 -3.43
CA PRO A 245 -8.00 31.76 -2.81
C PRO A 245 -7.11 31.22 -1.68
N TRP A 246 -5.90 31.76 -1.61
CA TRP A 246 -4.87 31.54 -0.59
C TRP A 246 -5.35 31.99 0.80
#